data_e3cb0796c46c2f6d0b36968e9ab14f2c
#
_entry.id   e3cb0796c46c2f6d0b36968e9ab14f2c
#
_cell.length_a   1.000
_cell.length_b   1.000
_cell.length_c   1.000
_cell.angle_alpha   90.00
_cell.angle_beta   90.00
_cell.angle_gamma   90.00
#
_symmetry.space_group_name_H-M   'P 1'
#
loop_
_entity.id
_entity.type
_entity.pdbx_description
1 polymer ?
#
loop_
_entity_poly.entity_id
_entity_poly.type
_entity_poly.pdbx_seq_one_letter_code
_entity_poly.pdbx_strand_id
1 'polypeptide(L)'
;MTKRVLVGMTALLLSLSLLMAQEIPAGVITAFKRGSSQELSKYMGDKVNLVLQGRSTNVDKQKATAVMQEFFTENKVSGFNVNHQGKRDESSFVIGTLATVNGNFRVNCFLKKVRNQYLIHQIRIDKINE
;
A
#
# COMPACT_ATOMS: atom_id res chain seq x y z
N MET A 1 -30.02 -3.43 -32.62
CA MET A 1 -30.40 -3.48 -31.21
C MET A 1 -29.62 -4.52 -30.42
N THR A 2 -29.34 -5.68 -31.00
CA THR A 2 -28.55 -6.72 -30.33
C THR A 2 -27.12 -6.30 -29.97
N LYS A 3 -26.50 -5.42 -30.75
CA LYS A 3 -25.13 -4.95 -30.49
C LYS A 3 -25.01 -4.11 -29.22
N ARG A 4 -26.04 -3.33 -28.85
CA ARG A 4 -26.03 -2.50 -27.66
C ARG A 4 -26.10 -3.33 -26.38
N VAL A 5 -26.85 -4.43 -26.40
CA VAL A 5 -26.99 -5.33 -25.25
C VAL A 5 -25.66 -6.05 -24.99
N LEU A 6 -24.99 -6.51 -26.04
CA LEU A 6 -23.70 -7.20 -25.92
C LEU A 6 -22.63 -6.30 -25.34
N VAL A 7 -22.57 -5.04 -25.74
CA VAL A 7 -21.59 -4.07 -25.23
C VAL A 7 -21.86 -3.80 -23.75
N GLY A 8 -23.11 -3.68 -23.34
CA GLY A 8 -23.47 -3.48 -21.95
C GLY A 8 -23.07 -4.64 -21.05
N MET A 9 -23.25 -5.87 -21.50
CA MET A 9 -22.86 -7.06 -20.75
C MET A 9 -21.33 -7.16 -20.60
N THR A 10 -20.60 -6.85 -21.64
CA THR A 10 -19.13 -6.87 -21.63
C THR A 10 -18.60 -5.85 -20.62
N ALA A 11 -19.14 -4.65 -20.57
CA ALA A 11 -18.73 -3.62 -19.64
C ALA A 11 -19.02 -4.04 -18.20
N LEU A 12 -20.13 -4.69 -17.95
CA LEU A 12 -20.49 -5.17 -16.61
C LEU A 12 -19.52 -6.26 -16.13
N LEU A 13 -19.14 -7.18 -17.00
CA LEU A 13 -18.19 -8.24 -16.66
C LEU A 13 -16.82 -7.66 -16.34
N LEU A 14 -16.36 -6.65 -17.06
CA LEU A 14 -15.10 -5.97 -16.78
C LEU A 14 -15.13 -5.28 -15.42
N SER A 15 -16.24 -4.66 -15.06
CA SER A 15 -16.39 -4.00 -13.77
C SER A 15 -16.30 -5.00 -12.63
N LEU A 16 -16.93 -6.18 -12.77
CA LEU A 16 -16.85 -7.24 -11.77
C LEU A 16 -15.43 -7.77 -11.61
N SER A 17 -14.71 -7.95 -12.71
CA SER A 17 -13.32 -8.41 -12.67
C SER A 17 -12.43 -7.43 -11.92
N LEU A 18 -12.62 -6.12 -12.11
CA LEU A 18 -11.88 -5.09 -11.39
C LEU A 18 -12.16 -5.12 -9.89
N LEU A 19 -13.42 -5.33 -9.50
CA LEU A 19 -13.78 -5.41 -8.09
C LEU A 19 -13.16 -6.62 -7.40
N MET A 20 -13.07 -7.75 -8.08
CA MET A 20 -12.49 -8.96 -7.52
C MET A 20 -10.96 -8.92 -7.43
N ALA A 21 -10.32 -8.04 -8.19
CA ALA A 21 -8.86 -7.91 -8.21
C ALA A 21 -8.31 -6.99 -7.12
N GLN A 22 -9.17 -6.34 -6.32
CA GLN A 22 -8.75 -5.34 -5.35
C GLN A 22 -8.49 -5.92 -3.96
N GLU A 23 -7.58 -6.87 -3.87
CA GLU A 23 -7.15 -7.42 -2.58
C GLU A 23 -6.14 -6.50 -1.90
N ILE A 24 -5.34 -5.78 -2.70
CA ILE A 24 -4.47 -4.71 -2.22
C ILE A 24 -4.94 -3.44 -2.91
N PRO A 25 -5.36 -2.42 -2.14
CA PRO A 25 -5.80 -1.16 -2.76
C PRO A 25 -4.68 -0.57 -3.62
N ALA A 26 -5.01 -0.26 -4.87
CA ALA A 26 -4.04 0.32 -5.79
C ALA A 26 -3.47 1.63 -5.25
N GLY A 27 -4.25 2.34 -4.44
CA GLY A 27 -3.82 3.58 -3.81
C GLY A 27 -2.66 3.44 -2.85
N VAL A 28 -2.48 2.24 -2.24
CA VAL A 28 -1.33 1.99 -1.37
C VAL A 28 -0.04 2.03 -2.18
N ILE A 29 -0.02 1.34 -3.32
CA ILE A 29 1.14 1.33 -4.21
C ILE A 29 1.41 2.73 -4.75
N THR A 30 0.37 3.45 -5.17
CA THR A 30 0.49 4.82 -5.65
C THR A 30 1.04 5.75 -4.56
N ALA A 31 0.60 5.56 -3.31
CA ALA A 31 1.07 6.37 -2.19
C ALA A 31 2.57 6.21 -1.98
N PHE A 32 3.09 4.98 -2.07
CA PHE A 32 4.53 4.75 -1.97
C PHE A 32 5.27 5.34 -3.17
N LYS A 33 4.73 5.20 -4.38
CA LYS A 33 5.34 5.77 -5.58
C LYS A 33 5.51 7.29 -5.49
N ARG A 34 4.55 7.96 -4.88
CA ARG A 34 4.54 9.41 -4.73
C ARG A 34 5.21 9.88 -3.44
N GLY A 35 5.48 8.96 -2.51
CA GLY A 35 5.95 9.34 -1.20
C GLY A 35 4.93 10.19 -0.45
N SER A 36 3.66 9.82 -0.54
CA SER A 36 2.57 10.59 0.05
C SER A 36 2.04 9.91 1.31
N SER A 37 2.36 10.49 2.46
CA SER A 37 1.83 10.01 3.74
C SER A 37 0.33 10.27 3.86
N GLN A 38 -0.16 11.34 3.26
CA GLN A 38 -1.58 11.68 3.26
C GLN A 38 -2.40 10.61 2.54
N GLU A 39 -1.95 10.19 1.37
CA GLU A 39 -2.64 9.14 0.62
C GLU A 39 -2.54 7.79 1.35
N LEU A 40 -1.36 7.50 1.91
CA LEU A 40 -1.14 6.28 2.65
C LEU A 40 -2.08 6.19 3.87
N SER A 41 -2.34 7.31 4.53
CA SER A 41 -3.19 7.36 5.72
C SER A 41 -4.62 6.91 5.44
N LYS A 42 -5.09 7.08 4.22
CA LYS A 42 -6.45 6.67 3.84
C LYS A 42 -6.65 5.16 3.97
N TYR A 43 -5.57 4.41 3.93
CA TYR A 43 -5.62 2.94 3.97
C TYR A 43 -5.10 2.38 5.29
N MET A 44 -4.76 3.23 6.26
CA MET A 44 -4.27 2.79 7.56
C MET A 44 -5.41 2.39 8.48
N GLY A 45 -5.18 1.36 9.30
CA GLY A 45 -6.06 1.01 10.39
C GLY A 45 -5.90 1.99 11.55
N ASP A 46 -6.69 1.77 12.61
CA ASP A 46 -6.65 2.64 13.79
C ASP A 46 -5.30 2.59 14.49
N LYS A 47 -4.65 1.44 14.45
CA LYS A 47 -3.30 1.24 14.99
C LYS A 47 -2.41 0.69 13.89
N VAL A 48 -1.19 1.20 13.82
CA VAL A 48 -0.21 0.77 12.83
C VAL A 48 1.10 0.49 13.54
N ASN A 49 1.68 -0.68 13.27
CA ASN A 49 3.01 -1.00 13.74
C ASN A 49 4.02 -0.53 12.69
N LEU A 50 4.85 0.43 13.07
CA LEU A 50 5.91 0.94 12.19
C LEU A 50 7.24 0.34 12.63
N VAL A 51 7.90 -0.35 11.69
CA VAL A 51 9.23 -0.91 11.93
C VAL A 51 10.19 -0.21 10.98
N LEU A 52 10.88 0.81 11.47
CA LEU A 52 11.78 1.61 10.67
C LEU A 52 13.20 1.34 11.12
N GLN A 53 14.02 0.77 10.23
CA GLN A 53 15.42 0.45 10.50
C GLN A 53 15.58 -0.38 11.78
N GLY A 54 14.71 -1.40 11.94
CA GLY A 54 14.73 -2.29 13.08
C GLY A 54 14.04 -1.78 14.35
N ARG A 55 13.59 -0.54 14.34
CA ARG A 55 12.91 0.06 15.48
C ARG A 55 11.40 -0.06 15.34
N SER A 56 10.76 -0.82 16.22
CA SER A 56 9.33 -1.09 16.17
C SER A 56 8.55 -0.16 17.12
N THR A 57 7.49 0.44 16.58
CA THR A 57 6.63 1.35 17.34
C THR A 57 5.19 1.11 16.94
N ASN A 58 4.31 0.85 17.91
CA ASN A 58 2.89 0.69 17.65
C ASN A 58 2.18 2.00 17.98
N VAL A 59 1.63 2.65 16.96
CA VAL A 59 1.08 4.01 17.08
C VAL A 59 -0.30 4.09 16.43
N ASP A 60 -1.04 5.14 16.76
CA ASP A 60 -2.31 5.38 16.09
C ASP A 60 -2.10 5.91 14.67
N LYS A 61 -3.18 5.95 13.89
CA LYS A 61 -3.15 6.39 12.49
C LYS A 61 -2.53 7.78 12.34
N GLN A 62 -2.90 8.72 13.22
CA GLN A 62 -2.43 10.09 13.14
C GLN A 62 -0.92 10.16 13.34
N LYS A 63 -0.42 9.46 14.33
CA LYS A 63 1.03 9.40 14.60
C LYS A 63 1.77 8.67 13.49
N ALA A 64 1.20 7.58 12.98
CA ALA A 64 1.80 6.83 11.88
C ALA A 64 1.94 7.72 10.64
N THR A 65 0.91 8.51 10.34
CA THR A 65 0.95 9.45 9.21
C THR A 65 2.05 10.48 9.39
N ALA A 66 2.21 11.02 10.61
CA ALA A 66 3.25 12.01 10.90
C ALA A 66 4.65 11.41 10.74
N VAL A 67 4.85 10.18 11.22
CA VAL A 67 6.15 9.50 11.11
C VAL A 67 6.48 9.23 9.64
N MET A 68 5.51 8.78 8.87
CA MET A 68 5.71 8.52 7.45
C MET A 68 5.98 9.82 6.67
N GLN A 69 5.33 10.91 7.05
CA GLN A 69 5.58 12.21 6.44
C GLN A 69 7.03 12.65 6.67
N GLU A 70 7.53 12.46 7.89
CA GLU A 70 8.91 12.77 8.21
C GLU A 70 9.87 11.91 7.39
N PHE A 71 9.58 10.61 7.28
CA PHE A 71 10.39 9.69 6.48
C PHE A 71 10.44 10.13 5.01
N PHE A 72 9.31 10.45 4.42
CA PHE A 72 9.25 10.87 3.02
C PHE A 72 9.85 12.25 2.78
N THR A 73 9.86 13.10 3.79
CA THR A 73 10.50 14.41 3.69
C THR A 73 12.02 14.25 3.66
N GLU A 74 12.56 13.39 4.53
CA GLU A 74 14.00 13.12 4.58
C GLU A 74 14.46 12.28 3.39
N ASN A 75 13.62 11.37 2.92
CA ASN A 75 13.96 10.42 1.87
C ASN A 75 13.02 10.62 0.69
N LYS A 76 13.28 11.64 -0.10
CA LYS A 76 12.43 11.97 -1.25
C LYS A 76 12.37 10.81 -2.21
N VAL A 77 11.15 10.36 -2.51
CA VAL A 77 10.93 9.16 -3.33
C VAL A 77 11.03 9.50 -4.81
N SER A 78 11.77 8.67 -5.55
CA SER A 78 11.84 8.73 -7.00
C SER A 78 11.11 7.59 -7.68
N GLY A 79 10.80 6.51 -6.94
CA GLY A 79 10.04 5.40 -7.50
C GLY A 79 9.79 4.30 -6.49
N PHE A 80 8.89 3.40 -6.85
CA PHE A 80 8.56 2.24 -6.04
C PHE A 80 8.24 1.07 -6.96
N ASN A 81 8.95 -0.04 -6.80
CA ASN A 81 8.74 -1.25 -7.58
C ASN A 81 8.22 -2.36 -6.68
N VAL A 82 7.06 -2.92 -7.04
CA VAL A 82 6.51 -4.06 -6.31
C VAL A 82 7.29 -5.30 -6.73
N ASN A 83 7.92 -5.97 -5.75
CA ASN A 83 8.67 -7.18 -5.97
C ASN A 83 7.82 -8.43 -5.75
N HIS A 84 6.92 -8.37 -4.77
CA HIS A 84 6.07 -9.49 -4.42
C HIS A 84 4.82 -8.99 -3.73
N GLN A 85 3.69 -9.62 -4.02
CA GLN A 85 2.43 -9.32 -3.34
C GLN A 85 1.61 -10.58 -3.25
N GLY A 86 0.77 -10.66 -2.24
CA GLY A 86 -0.02 -11.85 -2.03
C GLY A 86 -1.13 -11.64 -1.03
N LYS A 87 -1.90 -12.70 -0.88
CA LYS A 87 -3.03 -12.74 0.03
C LYS A 87 -3.03 -14.09 0.74
N ARG A 88 -3.32 -14.06 2.03
CA ARG A 88 -3.47 -15.27 2.82
C ARG A 88 -4.58 -15.04 3.83
N ASP A 89 -5.71 -15.78 3.69
CA ASP A 89 -6.90 -15.63 4.53
C ASP A 89 -7.41 -14.19 4.47
N GLU A 90 -7.45 -13.48 5.60
CA GLU A 90 -7.91 -12.10 5.67
C GLU A 90 -6.76 -11.10 5.69
N SER A 91 -5.55 -11.57 5.37
CA SER A 91 -4.35 -10.73 5.32
C SER A 91 -3.86 -10.60 3.90
N SER A 92 -3.28 -9.45 3.58
CA SER A 92 -2.60 -9.26 2.31
C SER A 92 -1.30 -8.51 2.57
N PHE A 93 -0.38 -8.58 1.61
CA PHE A 93 0.90 -7.91 1.76
C PHE A 93 1.43 -7.44 0.42
N VAL A 94 2.24 -6.40 0.47
CA VAL A 94 3.00 -5.94 -0.67
C VAL A 94 4.44 -5.70 -0.20
N ILE A 95 5.39 -6.25 -0.95
CA ILE A 95 6.81 -6.08 -0.71
C ILE A 95 7.39 -5.41 -1.92
N GLY A 96 8.11 -4.32 -1.72
CA GLY A 96 8.67 -3.57 -2.83
C GLY A 96 9.97 -2.86 -2.48
N THR A 97 10.57 -2.28 -3.50
CA THR A 97 11.79 -1.50 -3.38
C THR A 97 11.45 -0.04 -3.60
N LEU A 98 11.73 0.78 -2.60
CA LEU A 98 11.48 2.22 -2.62
C LEU A 98 12.79 2.91 -2.96
N ALA A 99 12.83 3.55 -4.12
CA ALA A 99 13.99 4.32 -4.54
C ALA A 99 13.86 5.74 -4.03
N THR A 100 14.88 6.22 -3.35
CA THR A 100 14.89 7.57 -2.78
C THR A 100 16.22 8.27 -3.06
N VAL A 101 16.27 9.56 -2.75
CA VAL A 101 17.50 10.34 -2.87
C VAL A 101 18.62 9.82 -1.96
N ASN A 102 18.29 9.03 -0.94
CA ASN A 102 19.26 8.49 0.01
C ASN A 102 19.53 6.99 -0.21
N GLY A 103 19.16 6.46 -1.37
CA GLY A 103 19.32 5.06 -1.68
C GLY A 103 18.02 4.30 -1.67
N ASN A 104 18.10 2.98 -1.74
CA ASN A 104 16.93 2.11 -1.85
C ASN A 104 16.57 1.52 -0.49
N PHE A 105 15.27 1.39 -0.28
CA PHE A 105 14.71 0.77 0.93
C PHE A 105 13.80 -0.37 0.53
N ARG A 106 13.80 -1.42 1.34
CA ARG A 106 12.81 -2.49 1.21
C ARG A 106 11.61 -2.12 2.06
N VAL A 107 10.43 -2.16 1.43
CA VAL A 107 9.18 -1.88 2.11
C VAL A 107 8.34 -3.15 2.17
N ASN A 108 7.95 -3.55 3.38
CA ASN A 108 6.99 -4.61 3.60
C ASN A 108 5.75 -3.97 4.21
N CYS A 109 4.65 -4.00 3.46
CA CYS A 109 3.39 -3.41 3.91
C CYS A 109 2.38 -4.53 4.10
N PHE A 110 1.90 -4.70 5.33
CA PHE A 110 0.95 -5.74 5.69
C PHE A 110 -0.42 -5.13 5.96
N LEU A 111 -1.44 -5.69 5.31
CA LEU A 111 -2.80 -5.23 5.42
C LEU A 111 -3.67 -6.34 6.02
N LYS A 112 -4.70 -5.93 6.72
CA LYS A 112 -5.65 -6.84 7.34
C LYS A 112 -7.06 -6.44 6.94
N LYS A 113 -7.90 -7.43 6.68
CA LYS A 113 -9.28 -7.16 6.29
C LYS A 113 -10.09 -6.78 7.52
N VAL A 114 -10.67 -5.59 7.49
CA VAL A 114 -11.51 -5.06 8.55
C VAL A 114 -12.77 -4.52 7.87
N ARG A 115 -13.93 -5.09 8.17
CA ARG A 115 -15.21 -4.65 7.62
C ARG A 115 -15.19 -4.53 6.09
N ASN A 116 -14.72 -5.60 5.42
CA ASN A 116 -14.64 -5.68 3.95
C ASN A 116 -13.63 -4.71 3.31
N GLN A 117 -12.72 -4.14 4.10
CA GLN A 117 -11.64 -3.30 3.59
C GLN A 117 -10.31 -3.82 4.07
N TYR A 118 -9.32 -3.79 3.20
CA TYR A 118 -7.95 -4.10 3.61
C TYR A 118 -7.29 -2.83 4.12
N LEU A 119 -6.90 -2.85 5.40
CA LEU A 119 -6.29 -1.70 6.05
C LEU A 119 -4.87 -2.06 6.48
N ILE A 120 -3.97 -1.10 6.35
CA ILE A 120 -2.57 -1.27 6.74
C ILE A 120 -2.48 -1.40 8.25
N HIS A 121 -1.86 -2.48 8.73
CA HIS A 121 -1.60 -2.65 10.15
C HIS A 121 -0.12 -2.70 10.50
N GLN A 122 0.75 -2.85 9.49
CA GLN A 122 2.19 -2.81 9.70
C GLN A 122 2.91 -2.33 8.45
N ILE A 123 3.88 -1.43 8.65
CA ILE A 123 4.79 -0.99 7.59
C ILE A 123 6.20 -1.19 8.13
N ARG A 124 6.99 -2.00 7.42
CA ARG A 124 8.38 -2.21 7.75
C ARG A 124 9.26 -1.66 6.63
N ILE A 125 10.21 -0.81 6.99
CA ILE A 125 11.12 -0.18 6.03
C ILE A 125 12.54 -0.37 6.51
N ASP A 126 13.36 -1.02 5.67
CA ASP A 126 14.77 -1.26 5.95
C ASP A 126 15.61 -0.80 4.78
N LYS A 127 16.73 -0.17 5.07
CA LYS A 127 17.65 0.27 4.00
C LYS A 127 18.32 -0.95 3.38
N ILE A 128 18.39 -0.95 2.05
CA ILE A 128 19.08 -2.01 1.32
C ILE A 128 20.56 -1.61 1.20
N ASN A 129 21.41 -2.48 1.71
CA ASN A 129 22.87 -2.29 1.58
C ASN A 129 23.32 -2.95 0.29
N GLU A 130 23.66 -2.13 -0.67
CA GLU A 130 24.20 -2.60 -1.96
C GLU A 130 25.70 -2.46 -2.01
#